data_3e7792198081c9a9fb90d223a6d8f789
#
_entry.id   3e7792198081c9a9fb90d223a6d8f789
#
_cell.length_a   1.000
_cell.length_b   1.000
_cell.length_c   1.000
_cell.angle_alpha   90.00
_cell.angle_beta   90.00
_cell.angle_gamma   90.00
#
_symmetry.space_group_name_H-M   'P 1'
#
loop_
_entity.id
_entity.type
_entity.pdbx_description
1 polymer ?
#
loop_
_entity_poly.entity_id
_entity_poly.type
_entity_poly.pdbx_seq_one_letter_code
_entity_poly.pdbx_strand_id
1 'polypeptide(L)'
;MVPFLLLLVAWGAAGLSCARLCLAGARAARRPEGASGGRGRQLTLYEAAFLAGGPRRVADLALVSMHLRRRLLLAHTGWATVVDPEGRDEVERTVIRAIGPEGQSPIAPVRAAAAAADAVRAVSDRLVAAGLALPHGAGVAPAVRAVRGAALLVAALGTAVLVLTPDGPDSRLLVWFALPLALTLGCLAIARVEAHPYGSWASPAGQQLLAACAAPGDGATGDTLVTVAVRGVDAVDDPALRAALTGRAGIRMRLGRE
;
A
#
# COMPACT_ATOMS: atom_id res chain seq x y z
N MET A 1 -7.19 22.69 36.49
CA MET A 1 -6.34 23.33 35.45
C MET A 1 -5.76 22.31 34.48
N VAL A 2 -5.08 21.24 34.99
CA VAL A 2 -4.49 20.19 34.12
C VAL A 2 -5.47 19.55 33.10
N PRO A 3 -6.71 19.11 33.48
CA PRO A 3 -7.62 18.47 32.55
C PRO A 3 -8.05 19.40 31.40
N PHE A 4 -8.16 20.70 31.61
CA PHE A 4 -8.50 21.68 30.58
C PHE A 4 -7.37 21.85 29.56
N LEU A 5 -6.10 21.84 29.98
CA LEU A 5 -4.94 21.86 29.09
C LEU A 5 -4.88 20.61 28.24
N LEU A 6 -5.10 19.44 28.82
CA LEU A 6 -5.13 18.16 28.09
C LEU A 6 -6.27 18.14 27.07
N LEU A 7 -7.43 18.71 27.41
CA LEU A 7 -8.55 18.84 26.49
C LEU A 7 -8.22 19.76 25.30
N LEU A 8 -7.59 20.90 25.54
CA LEU A 8 -7.15 21.81 24.46
C LEU A 8 -6.16 21.14 23.51
N VAL A 9 -5.21 20.36 24.04
CA VAL A 9 -4.25 19.59 23.24
C VAL A 9 -4.98 18.55 22.39
N ALA A 10 -5.97 17.84 22.96
CA ALA A 10 -6.77 16.84 22.25
C ALA A 10 -7.56 17.47 21.09
N TRP A 11 -8.21 18.60 21.31
CA TRP A 11 -8.94 19.33 20.28
C TRP A 11 -8.01 19.89 19.20
N GLY A 12 -6.86 20.45 19.57
CA GLY A 12 -5.84 20.94 18.64
C GLY A 12 -5.29 19.82 17.74
N ALA A 13 -4.97 18.68 18.33
CA ALA A 13 -4.47 17.52 17.58
C ALA A 13 -5.54 16.94 16.63
N ALA A 14 -6.78 16.81 17.10
CA ALA A 14 -7.90 16.33 16.28
C ALA A 14 -8.20 17.30 15.14
N GLY A 15 -8.35 18.59 15.40
CA GLY A 15 -8.63 19.61 14.39
C GLY A 15 -7.54 19.72 13.32
N LEU A 16 -6.26 19.77 13.74
CA LEU A 16 -5.13 19.86 12.84
C LEU A 16 -5.01 18.61 11.93
N SER A 17 -5.23 17.41 12.50
CA SER A 17 -5.14 16.17 11.71
C SER A 17 -6.30 16.05 10.72
N CYS A 18 -7.54 16.41 11.10
CA CYS A 18 -8.67 16.45 10.20
C CYS A 18 -8.50 17.51 9.10
N ALA A 19 -8.03 18.72 9.43
CA ALA A 19 -7.74 19.75 8.45
C ALA A 19 -6.67 19.30 7.42
N ARG A 20 -5.60 18.62 7.87
CA ARG A 20 -4.58 18.05 6.98
C ARG A 20 -5.17 16.97 6.06
N LEU A 21 -6.07 16.13 6.55
CA LEU A 21 -6.74 15.12 5.74
C LEU A 21 -7.64 15.78 4.67
N CYS A 22 -8.46 16.74 5.06
CA CYS A 22 -9.31 17.50 4.14
C CYS A 22 -8.50 18.25 3.08
N LEU A 23 -7.39 18.89 3.46
CA LEU A 23 -6.49 19.56 2.52
C LEU A 23 -5.81 18.57 1.57
N ALA A 24 -5.43 17.39 2.04
CA ALA A 24 -4.86 16.35 1.19
C ALA A 24 -5.89 15.84 0.17
N GLY A 25 -7.12 15.61 0.59
CA GLY A 25 -8.25 15.25 -0.28
C GLY A 25 -8.57 16.35 -1.30
N ALA A 26 -8.68 17.60 -0.86
CA ALA A 26 -8.94 18.74 -1.75
C ALA A 26 -7.82 18.97 -2.77
N ARG A 27 -6.54 18.77 -2.39
CA ARG A 27 -5.41 18.84 -3.32
C ARG A 27 -5.43 17.70 -4.33
N ALA A 28 -5.84 16.50 -3.92
CA ALA A 28 -6.01 15.37 -4.83
C ALA A 28 -7.14 15.63 -5.85
N ALA A 29 -8.26 16.24 -5.41
CA ALA A 29 -9.39 16.58 -6.25
C ALA A 29 -9.13 17.76 -7.21
N ARG A 30 -8.29 18.72 -6.81
CA ARG A 30 -7.96 19.92 -7.63
C ARG A 30 -6.87 19.69 -8.68
N ARG A 31 -6.31 18.50 -8.81
CA ARG A 31 -5.37 18.23 -9.91
C ARG A 31 -6.12 18.33 -11.23
N PRO A 32 -5.59 19.13 -12.20
CA PRO A 32 -6.30 19.41 -13.43
C PRO A 32 -6.64 18.11 -14.17
N GLU A 33 -7.89 18.00 -14.63
CA GLU A 33 -8.33 17.00 -15.62
C GLU A 33 -7.63 17.15 -16.97
N GLY A 34 -6.65 18.05 -17.06
CA GLY A 34 -5.89 18.41 -18.26
C GLY A 34 -4.84 17.39 -18.73
N ALA A 35 -4.69 16.25 -18.06
CA ALA A 35 -3.93 15.12 -18.60
C ALA A 35 -4.80 14.34 -19.59
N SER A 36 -5.21 15.00 -20.68
CA SER A 36 -5.96 14.42 -21.82
C SER A 36 -5.16 13.30 -22.55
N GLY A 37 -4.01 12.88 -22.06
CA GLY A 37 -3.20 11.80 -22.60
C GLY A 37 -3.68 10.37 -22.30
N GLY A 38 -4.78 10.22 -21.54
CA GLY A 38 -5.21 8.88 -21.08
C GLY A 38 -6.22 8.15 -21.98
N ARG A 39 -6.97 8.84 -22.83
CA ARG A 39 -7.95 8.16 -23.69
C ARG A 39 -7.21 7.44 -24.82
N GLY A 40 -7.13 6.11 -24.73
CA GLY A 40 -6.46 5.24 -25.71
C GLY A 40 -5.07 4.74 -25.32
N ARG A 41 -4.50 5.19 -24.20
CA ARG A 41 -3.24 4.63 -23.69
C ARG A 41 -3.50 3.28 -23.02
N GLN A 42 -2.90 2.24 -23.53
CA GLN A 42 -2.85 0.95 -22.86
C GLN A 42 -1.76 0.99 -21.78
N LEU A 43 -2.13 0.58 -20.56
CA LEU A 43 -1.16 0.41 -19.48
C LEU A 43 -0.35 -0.86 -19.69
N THR A 44 0.95 -0.79 -19.48
CA THR A 44 1.76 -2.00 -19.35
C THR A 44 1.41 -2.73 -18.05
N LEU A 45 1.69 -4.03 -17.97
CA LEU A 45 1.44 -4.82 -16.75
C LEU A 45 2.15 -4.25 -15.53
N TYR A 46 3.37 -3.74 -15.67
CA TYR A 46 4.11 -3.10 -14.58
C TYR A 46 3.49 -1.76 -14.17
N GLU A 47 2.99 -0.98 -15.11
CA GLU A 47 2.27 0.27 -14.82
C GLU A 47 0.97 -0.02 -14.07
N ALA A 48 0.19 -1.01 -14.51
CA ALA A 48 -1.02 -1.45 -13.83
C ALA A 48 -0.72 -1.94 -12.41
N ALA A 49 0.32 -2.76 -12.21
CA ALA A 49 0.76 -3.24 -10.91
C ALA A 49 1.17 -2.09 -9.99
N PHE A 50 1.90 -1.10 -10.52
CA PHE A 50 2.30 0.07 -9.75
C PHE A 50 1.09 0.90 -9.29
N LEU A 51 0.15 1.17 -10.18
CA LEU A 51 -1.06 1.92 -9.87
C LEU A 51 -1.95 1.19 -8.85
N ALA A 52 -2.02 -0.15 -8.94
CA ALA A 52 -2.86 -0.97 -8.06
C ALA A 52 -2.25 -1.18 -6.66
N GLY A 53 -0.93 -1.35 -6.54
CA GLY A 53 -0.31 -1.74 -5.28
C GLY A 53 1.10 -1.20 -5.03
N GLY A 54 1.56 -0.26 -5.86
CA GLY A 54 2.86 0.40 -5.72
C GLY A 54 4.07 -0.49 -6.03
N PRO A 55 5.26 -0.08 -5.56
CA PRO A 55 6.52 -0.75 -5.88
C PRO A 55 6.55 -2.24 -5.53
N ARG A 56 5.95 -2.62 -4.40
CA ARG A 56 5.89 -4.02 -3.95
C ARG A 56 5.09 -4.90 -4.92
N ARG A 57 4.00 -4.37 -5.46
CA ARG A 57 3.17 -5.08 -6.43
C ARG A 57 3.91 -5.31 -7.75
N VAL A 58 4.75 -4.35 -8.16
CA VAL A 58 5.61 -4.51 -9.34
C VAL A 58 6.62 -5.63 -9.13
N ALA A 59 7.25 -5.69 -7.94
CA ALA A 59 8.17 -6.77 -7.59
C ALA A 59 7.47 -8.14 -7.54
N ASP A 60 6.26 -8.21 -6.97
CA ASP A 60 5.46 -9.44 -6.94
C ASP A 60 5.11 -9.91 -8.35
N LEU A 61 4.67 -9.00 -9.22
CA LEU A 61 4.36 -9.30 -10.61
C LEU A 61 5.57 -9.82 -11.37
N ALA A 62 6.75 -9.21 -11.19
CA ALA A 62 7.98 -9.66 -11.82
C ALA A 62 8.35 -11.09 -11.39
N LEU A 63 8.30 -11.38 -10.08
CA LEU A 63 8.56 -12.71 -9.54
C LEU A 63 7.60 -13.77 -10.13
N VAL A 64 6.29 -13.46 -10.17
CA VAL A 64 5.28 -14.35 -10.73
C VAL A 64 5.48 -14.53 -12.24
N SER A 65 5.73 -13.45 -12.99
CA SER A 65 5.99 -13.50 -14.44
C SER A 65 7.19 -14.39 -14.77
N MET A 66 8.31 -14.22 -14.04
CA MET A 66 9.50 -15.05 -14.22
C MET A 66 9.24 -16.52 -13.85
N HIS A 67 8.46 -16.77 -12.80
CA HIS A 67 8.08 -18.13 -12.39
C HIS A 67 7.22 -18.84 -13.46
N LEU A 68 6.17 -18.19 -13.95
CA LEU A 68 5.30 -18.73 -14.98
C LEU A 68 6.06 -19.02 -16.30
N ARG A 69 7.09 -18.24 -16.57
CA ARG A 69 7.99 -18.46 -17.73
C ARG A 69 9.14 -19.43 -17.45
N ARG A 70 9.13 -20.12 -16.30
CA ARG A 70 10.14 -21.09 -15.87
C ARG A 70 11.57 -20.54 -15.80
N ARG A 71 11.73 -19.23 -15.59
CA ARG A 71 13.03 -18.55 -15.44
C ARG A 71 13.44 -18.43 -13.99
N LEU A 72 12.46 -18.51 -13.09
CA LEU A 72 12.65 -18.50 -11.65
C LEU A 72 11.80 -19.60 -11.02
N LEU A 73 12.35 -20.34 -10.09
CA LEU A 73 11.60 -21.26 -9.24
C LEU A 73 11.31 -20.59 -7.91
N LEU A 74 10.02 -20.53 -7.54
CA LEU A 74 9.58 -20.04 -6.25
C LEU A 74 9.16 -21.24 -5.42
N ALA A 75 9.95 -21.56 -4.38
CA ALA A 75 9.64 -22.66 -3.48
C ALA A 75 8.63 -22.21 -2.41
N HIS A 76 7.72 -23.09 -2.06
CA HIS A 76 6.75 -22.86 -0.96
C HIS A 76 7.43 -22.58 0.38
N THR A 77 8.72 -22.92 0.53
CA THR A 77 9.58 -22.61 1.68
C THR A 77 9.97 -21.13 1.76
N GLY A 78 9.61 -20.31 0.76
CA GLY A 78 9.93 -18.89 0.71
C GLY A 78 11.30 -18.59 0.07
N TRP A 79 11.84 -19.52 -0.73
CA TRP A 79 13.10 -19.34 -1.48
C TRP A 79 12.81 -19.13 -2.96
N ALA A 80 13.65 -18.31 -3.59
CA ALA A 80 13.68 -18.09 -5.03
C ALA A 80 15.01 -18.63 -5.58
N THR A 81 14.94 -19.41 -6.69
CA THR A 81 16.11 -19.96 -7.37
C THR A 81 16.07 -19.52 -8.83
N VAL A 82 17.16 -18.95 -9.31
CA VAL A 82 17.30 -18.53 -10.72
C VAL A 82 17.55 -19.77 -11.58
N VAL A 83 16.76 -19.94 -12.65
CA VAL A 83 16.92 -21.00 -13.65
C VAL A 83 17.59 -20.42 -14.89
N ASP A 84 17.16 -19.22 -15.31
CA ASP A 84 17.72 -18.49 -16.45
C ASP A 84 18.16 -17.10 -15.97
N PRO A 85 19.48 -16.82 -16.01
CA PRO A 85 20.03 -15.56 -15.51
C PRO A 85 19.85 -14.38 -16.47
N GLU A 86 19.31 -14.59 -17.67
CA GLU A 86 19.07 -13.52 -18.64
C GLU A 86 17.73 -12.80 -18.34
N GLY A 87 17.79 -11.55 -17.86
CA GLY A 87 16.61 -10.70 -17.68
C GLY A 87 16.12 -10.10 -19.00
N ARG A 88 14.84 -10.26 -19.32
CA ARG A 88 14.21 -9.69 -20.54
C ARG A 88 14.05 -8.18 -20.47
N ASP A 89 13.79 -7.68 -19.30
CA ASP A 89 13.60 -6.25 -19.02
C ASP A 89 14.40 -5.83 -17.79
N GLU A 90 14.41 -4.52 -17.51
CA GLU A 90 15.20 -3.95 -16.42
C GLU A 90 14.67 -4.39 -15.04
N VAL A 91 13.36 -4.64 -14.91
CA VAL A 91 12.76 -5.10 -13.65
C VAL A 91 13.18 -6.54 -13.38
N GLU A 92 13.14 -7.44 -14.39
CA GLU A 92 13.61 -8.82 -14.24
C GLU A 92 15.12 -8.86 -13.91
N ARG A 93 15.95 -8.05 -14.62
CA ARG A 93 17.39 -7.93 -14.31
C ARG A 93 17.63 -7.47 -12.86
N THR A 94 16.78 -6.60 -12.38
CA THR A 94 16.85 -6.15 -10.98
C THR A 94 16.53 -7.26 -9.99
N VAL A 95 15.54 -8.10 -10.28
CA VAL A 95 15.21 -9.29 -9.46
C VAL A 95 16.39 -10.27 -9.45
N ILE A 96 16.99 -10.56 -10.60
CA ILE A 96 18.15 -11.46 -10.70
C ILE A 96 19.33 -10.90 -9.91
N ARG A 97 19.64 -9.59 -10.03
CA ARG A 97 20.68 -8.93 -9.23
C ARG A 97 20.40 -8.99 -7.74
N ALA A 98 19.13 -8.87 -7.33
CA ALA A 98 18.73 -8.93 -5.92
C ALA A 98 18.85 -10.35 -5.33
N ILE A 99 18.75 -11.41 -6.15
CA ILE A 99 18.99 -12.78 -5.75
C ILE A 99 20.49 -13.01 -5.53
N GLY A 100 21.33 -12.38 -6.35
CA GLY A 100 22.79 -12.46 -6.22
C GLY A 100 23.43 -13.64 -6.97
N PRO A 101 24.78 -13.75 -6.93
CA PRO A 101 25.57 -14.70 -7.71
C PRO A 101 25.34 -16.15 -7.30
N GLU A 102 24.91 -16.40 -6.06
CA GLU A 102 24.59 -17.76 -5.55
C GLU A 102 23.37 -18.37 -6.28
N GLY A 103 22.63 -17.59 -7.04
CA GLY A 103 21.43 -18.02 -7.76
C GLY A 103 20.25 -18.39 -6.88
N GLN A 104 20.37 -18.24 -5.56
CA GLN A 104 19.31 -18.54 -4.59
C GLN A 104 19.25 -17.50 -3.49
N SER A 105 18.01 -17.08 -3.12
CA SER A 105 17.81 -16.14 -2.02
C SER A 105 16.39 -16.26 -1.45
N PRO A 106 16.17 -15.88 -0.17
CA PRO A 106 14.83 -15.76 0.37
C PRO A 106 14.00 -14.71 -0.41
N ILE A 107 12.73 -15.00 -0.68
CA ILE A 107 11.86 -14.14 -1.48
C ILE A 107 11.65 -12.77 -0.81
N ALA A 108 11.54 -12.71 0.51
CA ALA A 108 11.23 -11.47 1.23
C ALA A 108 12.28 -10.35 1.00
N PRO A 109 13.60 -10.57 1.19
CA PRO A 109 14.62 -9.56 0.89
C PRO A 109 14.71 -9.24 -0.61
N VAL A 110 14.58 -10.24 -1.51
CA VAL A 110 14.57 -10.01 -2.97
C VAL A 110 13.42 -9.06 -3.36
N ARG A 111 12.22 -9.32 -2.84
CA ARG A 111 11.06 -8.46 -3.06
C ARG A 111 11.30 -7.03 -2.58
N ALA A 112 11.88 -6.87 -1.38
CA ALA A 112 12.16 -5.56 -0.82
C ALA A 112 13.20 -4.80 -1.67
N ALA A 113 14.27 -5.46 -2.08
CA ALA A 113 15.32 -4.90 -2.92
C ALA A 113 14.79 -4.53 -4.32
N ALA A 114 14.03 -5.42 -4.97
CA ALA A 114 13.40 -5.15 -6.26
C ALA A 114 12.43 -3.97 -6.19
N ALA A 115 11.60 -3.89 -5.15
CA ALA A 115 10.67 -2.77 -4.96
C ALA A 115 11.36 -1.42 -4.75
N ALA A 116 12.57 -1.40 -4.20
CA ALA A 116 13.38 -0.19 -3.96
C ALA A 116 14.27 0.20 -5.16
N ALA A 117 14.30 -0.60 -6.21
CA ALA A 117 15.23 -0.45 -7.32
C ALA A 117 14.88 0.71 -8.26
N ASP A 118 15.90 1.19 -8.97
CA ASP A 118 15.78 2.28 -9.94
C ASP A 118 14.80 1.97 -11.07
N ALA A 119 14.77 0.73 -11.53
CA ALA A 119 13.83 0.29 -12.56
C ALA A 119 12.38 0.53 -12.16
N VAL A 120 12.02 0.24 -10.90
CA VAL A 120 10.67 0.45 -10.36
C VAL A 120 10.41 1.93 -10.11
N ARG A 121 11.43 2.69 -9.67
CA ARG A 121 11.33 4.15 -9.55
C ARG A 121 11.08 4.80 -10.91
N ALA A 122 11.76 4.37 -11.97
CA ALA A 122 11.54 4.86 -13.33
C ALA A 122 10.11 4.61 -13.84
N VAL A 123 9.47 3.49 -13.45
CA VAL A 123 8.04 3.25 -13.72
C VAL A 123 7.18 4.29 -12.99
N SER A 124 7.47 4.52 -11.71
CA SER A 124 6.79 5.53 -10.90
C SER A 124 6.89 6.92 -11.51
N ASP A 125 8.11 7.36 -11.87
CA ASP A 125 8.37 8.71 -12.37
C ASP A 125 7.66 8.96 -13.70
N ARG A 126 7.65 7.95 -14.60
CA ARG A 126 6.87 8.02 -15.84
C ARG A 126 5.36 8.15 -15.60
N LEU A 127 4.82 7.41 -14.64
CA LEU A 127 3.40 7.48 -14.29
C LEU A 127 3.04 8.81 -13.61
N VAL A 128 3.93 9.35 -12.79
CA VAL A 128 3.77 10.67 -12.17
C VAL A 128 3.84 11.77 -13.23
N ALA A 129 4.81 11.71 -14.14
CA ALA A 129 4.93 12.64 -15.26
C ALA A 129 3.69 12.61 -16.18
N ALA A 130 3.12 11.42 -16.39
CA ALA A 130 1.87 11.26 -17.13
C ALA A 130 0.60 11.65 -16.34
N GLY A 131 0.73 12.07 -15.08
CA GLY A 131 -0.41 12.43 -14.23
C GLY A 131 -1.27 11.24 -13.76
N LEU A 132 -0.81 10.01 -13.99
CA LEU A 132 -1.53 8.77 -13.66
C LEU A 132 -1.25 8.26 -12.24
N ALA A 133 -0.06 8.55 -11.70
CA ALA A 133 0.31 8.21 -10.34
C ALA A 133 0.46 9.47 -9.47
N LEU A 134 0.31 9.27 -8.16
CA LEU A 134 0.58 10.31 -7.17
C LEU A 134 2.09 10.34 -6.86
N PRO A 135 2.73 11.53 -6.76
CA PRO A 135 4.11 11.63 -6.33
C PRO A 135 4.34 10.97 -4.97
N HIS A 136 5.54 10.44 -4.76
CA HIS A 136 5.92 9.83 -3.48
C HIS A 136 5.65 10.80 -2.31
N GLY A 137 4.86 10.37 -1.33
CA GLY A 137 4.50 11.19 -0.16
C GLY A 137 3.32 12.15 -0.35
N ALA A 138 2.79 12.33 -1.56
CA ALA A 138 1.62 13.19 -1.82
C ALA A 138 0.26 12.45 -1.69
N GLY A 139 0.28 11.16 -1.39
CA GLY A 139 -0.93 10.35 -1.19
C GLY A 139 -1.61 10.64 0.15
N VAL A 140 -2.85 10.17 0.29
CA VAL A 140 -3.65 10.27 1.52
C VAL A 140 -3.03 9.46 2.69
N ALA A 141 -2.14 8.51 2.42
CA ALA A 141 -1.53 7.64 3.41
C ALA A 141 -0.81 8.36 4.58
N PRO A 142 0.01 9.42 4.38
CA PRO A 142 0.60 10.15 5.49
C PRO A 142 -0.44 10.90 6.31
N ALA A 143 -1.49 11.44 5.67
CA ALA A 143 -2.59 12.11 6.37
C ALA A 143 -3.40 11.12 7.21
N VAL A 144 -3.70 9.93 6.70
CA VAL A 144 -4.38 8.84 7.44
C VAL A 144 -3.54 8.40 8.65
N ARG A 145 -2.21 8.28 8.50
CA ARG A 145 -1.31 7.98 9.63
C ARG A 145 -1.34 9.07 10.69
N ALA A 146 -1.38 10.34 10.30
CA ALA A 146 -1.49 11.47 11.22
C ALA A 146 -2.82 11.44 11.99
N VAL A 147 -3.95 11.17 11.32
CA VAL A 147 -5.27 11.03 11.98
C VAL A 147 -5.28 9.84 12.93
N ARG A 148 -4.68 8.71 12.54
CA ARG A 148 -4.56 7.54 13.41
C ARG A 148 -3.72 7.85 14.66
N GLY A 149 -2.59 8.55 14.50
CA GLY A 149 -1.77 9.02 15.61
C GLY A 149 -2.52 9.99 16.52
N ALA A 150 -3.28 10.92 15.96
CA ALA A 150 -4.12 11.85 16.75
C ALA A 150 -5.23 11.11 17.52
N ALA A 151 -5.89 10.12 16.92
CA ALA A 151 -6.90 9.33 17.60
C ALA A 151 -6.32 8.56 18.81
N LEU A 152 -5.13 7.96 18.63
CA LEU A 152 -4.41 7.29 19.72
C LEU A 152 -4.00 8.28 20.83
N LEU A 153 -3.53 9.47 20.45
CA LEU A 153 -3.18 10.52 21.41
C LEU A 153 -4.41 10.97 22.22
N VAL A 154 -5.53 11.23 21.57
CA VAL A 154 -6.79 11.63 22.23
C VAL A 154 -7.27 10.54 23.18
N ALA A 155 -7.21 9.27 22.77
CA ALA A 155 -7.55 8.13 23.62
C ALA A 155 -6.62 8.04 24.85
N ALA A 156 -5.31 8.19 24.66
CA ALA A 156 -4.33 8.17 25.74
C ALA A 156 -4.54 9.33 26.74
N LEU A 157 -4.81 10.54 26.24
CA LEU A 157 -5.10 11.70 27.08
C LEU A 157 -6.40 11.52 27.89
N GLY A 158 -7.46 10.97 27.26
CA GLY A 158 -8.71 10.64 27.95
C GLY A 158 -8.51 9.60 29.06
N THR A 159 -7.72 8.56 28.79
CA THR A 159 -7.36 7.54 29.80
C THR A 159 -6.52 8.15 30.93
N ALA A 160 -5.58 9.03 30.61
CA ALA A 160 -4.76 9.70 31.61
C ALA A 160 -5.62 10.56 32.55
N VAL A 161 -6.62 11.30 32.05
CA VAL A 161 -7.56 12.07 32.87
C VAL A 161 -8.35 11.15 33.80
N LEU A 162 -8.80 9.98 33.28
CA LEU A 162 -9.55 9.00 34.07
C LEU A 162 -8.73 8.45 35.25
N VAL A 163 -7.43 8.19 35.02
CA VAL A 163 -6.53 7.65 36.04
C VAL A 163 -6.09 8.72 37.06
N LEU A 164 -5.91 9.97 36.62
CA LEU A 164 -5.41 11.07 37.45
C LEU A 164 -6.49 11.76 38.32
N THR A 165 -7.79 11.42 38.14
CA THR A 165 -8.89 11.96 38.93
C THR A 165 -9.40 10.91 39.94
N PRO A 166 -8.92 10.93 41.22
CA PRO A 166 -9.25 9.88 42.20
C PRO A 166 -10.74 9.87 42.61
N ASP A 167 -11.40 11.02 42.56
CA ASP A 167 -12.83 11.18 42.93
C ASP A 167 -13.80 10.85 41.77
N GLY A 168 -13.27 10.27 40.66
CA GLY A 168 -14.02 10.01 39.44
C GLY A 168 -14.13 11.26 38.53
N PRO A 169 -14.02 11.08 37.20
CA PRO A 169 -14.14 12.21 36.29
C PRO A 169 -15.60 12.68 36.22
N ASP A 170 -15.82 13.99 36.31
CA ASP A 170 -17.11 14.58 36.00
C ASP A 170 -17.61 14.05 34.64
N SER A 171 -18.83 13.54 34.57
CA SER A 171 -19.45 13.03 33.36
C SER A 171 -19.35 14.02 32.17
N ARG A 172 -19.35 15.30 32.46
CA ARG A 172 -19.15 16.38 31.48
C ARG A 172 -17.75 16.32 30.83
N LEU A 173 -16.69 16.08 31.62
CA LEU A 173 -15.34 15.98 31.08
C LEU A 173 -15.19 14.79 30.12
N LEU A 174 -15.79 13.64 30.44
CA LEU A 174 -15.78 12.47 29.55
C LEU A 174 -16.47 12.75 28.23
N VAL A 175 -17.61 13.43 28.22
CA VAL A 175 -18.33 13.85 27.01
C VAL A 175 -17.44 14.76 26.13
N TRP A 176 -16.71 15.71 26.72
CA TRP A 176 -15.84 16.61 25.99
C TRP A 176 -14.63 15.91 25.35
N PHE A 177 -14.13 14.79 25.92
CA PHE A 177 -13.10 13.95 25.29
C PHE A 177 -13.69 13.00 24.24
N ALA A 178 -14.94 12.57 24.38
CA ALA A 178 -15.62 11.72 23.39
C ALA A 178 -15.80 12.43 22.03
N LEU A 179 -16.04 13.73 22.02
CA LEU A 179 -16.22 14.53 20.79
C LEU A 179 -14.99 14.49 19.85
N PRO A 180 -13.77 14.88 20.26
CA PRO A 180 -12.60 14.82 19.38
C PRO A 180 -12.24 13.37 18.98
N LEU A 181 -12.54 12.39 19.86
CA LEU A 181 -12.37 10.98 19.50
C LEU A 181 -13.36 10.55 18.41
N ALA A 182 -14.65 10.90 18.55
CA ALA A 182 -15.64 10.62 17.52
C ALA A 182 -15.31 11.31 16.19
N LEU A 183 -14.82 12.56 16.22
CA LEU A 183 -14.38 13.30 15.05
C LEU A 183 -13.22 12.58 14.33
N THR A 184 -12.17 12.18 15.06
CA THR A 184 -11.02 11.49 14.46
C THR A 184 -11.37 10.11 13.94
N LEU A 185 -12.23 9.36 14.63
CA LEU A 185 -12.73 8.06 14.16
C LEU A 185 -13.64 8.21 12.95
N GLY A 186 -14.50 9.22 12.91
CA GLY A 186 -15.33 9.55 11.75
C GLY A 186 -14.50 9.89 10.52
N CYS A 187 -13.51 10.77 10.66
CA CYS A 187 -12.55 11.07 9.59
C CYS A 187 -11.79 9.83 9.11
N LEU A 188 -11.41 8.94 10.02
CA LEU A 188 -10.72 7.70 9.68
C LEU A 188 -11.64 6.71 8.95
N ALA A 189 -12.92 6.63 9.34
CA ALA A 189 -13.93 5.80 8.67
C ALA A 189 -14.18 6.30 7.24
N ILE A 190 -14.37 7.59 7.04
CA ILE A 190 -14.54 8.21 5.72
C ILE A 190 -13.30 7.93 4.85
N ALA A 191 -12.10 8.18 5.39
CA ALA A 191 -10.85 7.93 4.66
C ALA A 191 -10.68 6.44 4.28
N ARG A 192 -11.19 5.51 5.09
CA ARG A 192 -11.18 4.07 4.76
C ARG A 192 -12.16 3.72 3.64
N VAL A 193 -13.33 4.32 3.62
CA VAL A 193 -14.35 4.08 2.58
C VAL A 193 -13.89 4.67 1.25
N GLU A 194 -13.33 5.88 1.24
CA GLU A 194 -12.82 6.53 0.02
C GLU A 194 -11.52 5.90 -0.51
N ALA A 195 -10.69 5.28 0.38
CA ALA A 195 -9.43 4.65 0.00
C ALA A 195 -9.59 3.23 -0.58
N HIS A 196 -10.81 2.68 -0.67
CA HIS A 196 -11.08 1.36 -1.24
C HIS A 196 -11.89 1.50 -2.54
N PRO A 197 -11.54 0.79 -3.63
CA PRO A 197 -10.72 -0.42 -3.77
C PRO A 197 -9.35 -0.24 -4.44
N TYR A 198 -8.98 0.96 -4.91
CA TYR A 198 -7.77 1.18 -5.71
C TYR A 198 -6.76 2.02 -4.95
N GLY A 199 -5.61 1.43 -4.68
CA GLY A 199 -4.56 1.86 -3.78
C GLY A 199 -4.16 3.35 -3.84
N SER A 200 -3.47 3.78 -2.80
CA SER A 200 -2.92 5.12 -2.55
C SER A 200 -1.92 5.65 -3.61
N TRP A 201 -1.73 4.91 -4.71
CA TRP A 201 -0.72 5.18 -5.73
C TRP A 201 -1.29 5.80 -7.00
N ALA A 202 -2.54 5.46 -7.38
CA ALA A 202 -3.16 5.94 -8.61
C ALA A 202 -3.87 7.28 -8.41
N SER A 203 -3.71 8.19 -9.39
CA SER A 203 -4.56 9.37 -9.54
C SER A 203 -5.97 8.96 -10.01
N PRO A 204 -6.99 9.84 -9.97
CA PRO A 204 -8.30 9.52 -10.52
C PRO A 204 -8.27 9.05 -11.98
N ALA A 205 -7.42 9.66 -12.82
CA ALA A 205 -7.21 9.23 -14.20
C ALA A 205 -6.54 7.85 -14.28
N GLY A 206 -5.54 7.57 -13.43
CA GLY A 206 -4.91 6.26 -13.32
C GLY A 206 -5.88 5.17 -12.85
N GLN A 207 -6.82 5.51 -11.95
CA GLN A 207 -7.85 4.58 -11.49
C GLN A 207 -8.83 4.20 -12.60
N GLN A 208 -9.22 5.14 -13.46
CA GLN A 208 -10.09 4.85 -14.62
C GLN A 208 -9.42 3.89 -15.60
N LEU A 209 -8.12 4.11 -15.91
CA LEU A 209 -7.37 3.22 -16.78
C LEU A 209 -7.16 1.83 -16.14
N LEU A 210 -6.92 1.78 -14.84
CA LEU A 210 -6.78 0.52 -14.11
C LEU A 210 -8.08 -0.28 -14.10
N ALA A 211 -9.24 0.38 -13.95
CA ALA A 211 -10.55 -0.24 -14.02
C ALA A 211 -10.82 -0.83 -15.44
N ALA A 212 -10.38 -0.14 -16.49
CA ALA A 212 -10.46 -0.66 -17.86
C ALA A 212 -9.57 -1.89 -18.08
N CYS A 213 -8.38 -1.94 -17.46
CA CYS A 213 -7.49 -3.10 -17.51
C CYS A 213 -7.98 -4.32 -16.71
N ALA A 214 -8.86 -4.09 -15.71
CA ALA A 214 -9.40 -5.14 -14.86
C ALA A 214 -10.57 -5.91 -15.52
N ALA A 215 -11.02 -5.50 -16.70
CA ALA A 215 -12.03 -6.23 -17.47
C ALA A 215 -11.48 -7.60 -17.91
N PRO A 216 -12.28 -8.68 -17.81
CA PRO A 216 -11.82 -10.02 -18.14
C PRO A 216 -11.39 -10.12 -19.61
N GLY A 217 -10.16 -10.56 -19.85
CA GLY A 217 -9.58 -10.79 -21.17
C GLY A 217 -9.44 -12.29 -21.46
N ASP A 218 -9.46 -12.66 -22.72
CA ASP A 218 -9.53 -14.04 -23.25
C ASP A 218 -8.16 -14.79 -23.25
N GLY A 219 -7.51 -14.97 -22.10
CA GLY A 219 -6.27 -15.76 -22.11
C GLY A 219 -5.75 -16.20 -20.74
N ALA A 220 -5.69 -17.50 -20.48
CA ALA A 220 -5.40 -18.06 -19.15
C ALA A 220 -4.09 -17.56 -18.48
N THR A 221 -2.98 -17.43 -19.20
CA THR A 221 -1.70 -16.94 -18.61
C THR A 221 -1.66 -15.41 -18.53
N GLY A 222 -2.24 -14.72 -19.51
CA GLY A 222 -2.39 -13.27 -19.50
C GLY A 222 -3.34 -12.84 -18.38
N ASP A 223 -4.38 -13.60 -18.12
CA ASP A 223 -5.36 -13.36 -17.07
C ASP A 223 -4.75 -13.47 -15.67
N THR A 224 -3.88 -14.47 -15.43
CA THR A 224 -3.15 -14.61 -14.16
C THR A 224 -2.23 -13.40 -13.89
N LEU A 225 -1.48 -12.92 -14.87
CA LEU A 225 -0.60 -11.76 -14.69
C LEU A 225 -1.38 -10.47 -14.49
N VAL A 226 -2.49 -10.27 -15.20
CA VAL A 226 -3.40 -9.14 -15.00
C VAL A 226 -4.03 -9.21 -13.61
N THR A 227 -4.46 -10.40 -13.18
CA THR A 227 -5.03 -10.62 -11.85
C THR A 227 -4.01 -10.29 -10.76
N VAL A 228 -2.76 -10.74 -10.89
CA VAL A 228 -1.68 -10.39 -9.95
C VAL A 228 -1.38 -8.89 -9.98
N ALA A 229 -1.34 -8.26 -11.15
CA ALA A 229 -1.09 -6.84 -11.27
C ALA A 229 -2.17 -6.02 -10.56
N VAL A 230 -3.44 -6.33 -10.77
CA VAL A 230 -4.57 -5.54 -10.27
C VAL A 230 -4.97 -5.96 -8.85
N ARG A 231 -5.22 -7.25 -8.61
CA ARG A 231 -5.75 -7.78 -7.34
C ARG A 231 -4.67 -8.25 -6.38
N GLY A 232 -3.50 -8.64 -6.90
CA GLY A 232 -2.35 -9.08 -6.12
C GLY A 232 -2.22 -10.57 -5.98
N VAL A 233 -1.20 -10.94 -5.20
CA VAL A 233 -0.80 -12.33 -4.98
C VAL A 233 -1.88 -13.16 -4.30
N ASP A 234 -2.71 -12.53 -3.47
CA ASP A 234 -3.80 -13.24 -2.77
C ASP A 234 -4.88 -13.78 -3.72
N ALA A 235 -4.98 -13.22 -4.93
CA ALA A 235 -5.91 -13.64 -5.96
C ALA A 235 -5.32 -14.70 -6.94
N VAL A 236 -4.11 -15.19 -6.69
CA VAL A 236 -3.51 -16.28 -7.48
C VAL A 236 -4.19 -17.60 -7.10
N ASP A 237 -4.61 -18.38 -8.09
CA ASP A 237 -5.29 -19.66 -7.86
C ASP A 237 -4.35 -20.73 -7.29
N ASP A 238 -3.06 -20.73 -7.69
CA ASP A 238 -2.07 -21.68 -7.18
C ASP A 238 -1.74 -21.42 -5.70
N PRO A 239 -2.11 -22.34 -4.80
CA PRO A 239 -1.86 -22.19 -3.37
C PRO A 239 -0.39 -22.29 -3.01
N ALA A 240 0.44 -23.01 -3.78
CA ALA A 240 1.87 -23.14 -3.54
C ALA A 240 2.57 -21.82 -3.85
N LEU A 241 2.26 -21.20 -4.98
CA LEU A 241 2.78 -19.91 -5.38
C LEU A 241 2.33 -18.80 -4.41
N ARG A 242 1.08 -18.83 -3.98
CA ARG A 242 0.55 -17.90 -2.98
C ARG A 242 1.28 -18.05 -1.63
N ALA A 243 1.51 -19.26 -1.17
CA ALA A 243 2.25 -19.54 0.08
C ALA A 243 3.71 -19.05 0.00
N ALA A 244 4.39 -19.29 -1.13
CA ALA A 244 5.74 -18.81 -1.39
C ALA A 244 5.84 -17.29 -1.25
N LEU A 245 4.91 -16.55 -1.85
CA LEU A 245 4.92 -15.09 -1.90
C LEU A 245 4.39 -14.44 -0.60
N THR A 246 3.47 -15.05 0.13
CA THR A 246 2.94 -14.48 1.39
C THR A 246 3.83 -14.71 2.60
N GLY A 247 4.89 -15.51 2.48
CA GLY A 247 5.85 -15.79 3.56
C GLY A 247 5.28 -16.58 4.74
N ARG A 248 4.05 -17.12 4.62
CA ARG A 248 3.40 -17.90 5.71
C ARG A 248 4.11 -19.21 6.03
N ALA A 249 4.94 -19.73 5.13
CA ALA A 249 5.70 -20.94 5.35
C ALA A 249 6.84 -20.77 6.40
N GLY A 250 7.45 -19.59 6.47
CA GLY A 250 8.55 -19.32 7.42
C GLY A 250 8.12 -19.23 8.88
N ILE A 251 6.85 -18.87 9.13
CA ILE A 251 6.31 -18.75 10.49
C ILE A 251 6.00 -20.13 11.10
N ARG A 252 5.52 -21.09 10.31
CA ARG A 252 5.25 -22.46 10.79
C ARG A 252 6.53 -23.22 11.16
N MET A 253 7.66 -22.99 10.48
CA MET A 253 8.93 -23.65 10.82
C MET A 253 9.56 -23.12 12.12
N ARG A 254 9.29 -21.88 12.52
CA ARG A 254 9.78 -21.33 13.80
C ARG A 254 8.97 -21.83 15.00
N LEU A 255 7.68 -22.03 14.86
CA LEU A 255 6.79 -22.50 15.93
C LEU A 255 6.83 -24.03 16.17
N GLY A 256 7.40 -24.80 15.25
CA GLY A 256 7.57 -26.27 15.39
C GLY A 256 8.93 -26.71 15.91
N ARG A 257 9.75 -25.78 16.38
CA ARG A 257 11.13 -26.06 16.89
C ARG A 257 11.31 -25.69 18.36
N GLU A 258 10.25 -25.34 19.05
CA GLU A 258 10.12 -25.21 20.50
C GLU A 258 9.21 -26.37 21.01
#